data_277c35a6100b9361b19a687a52e4d1ee
#
_entry.id   277c35a6100b9361b19a687a52e4d1ee
#
_cell.length_a   1.000
_cell.length_b   1.000
_cell.length_c   1.000
_cell.angle_alpha   90.00
_cell.angle_beta   90.00
_cell.angle_gamma   90.00
#
_symmetry.space_group_name_H-M   'P 1'
#
loop_
_entity.id
_entity.type
_entity.pdbx_description
1 polymer ?
#
loop_
_entity_poly.entity_id
_entity_poly.type
_entity_poly.pdbx_seq_one_letter_code
_entity_poly.pdbx_strand_id
1 'polypeptide(L)'
;LWRDSLVLAIYPDRIAWLRTAGMRQARITAKDVVSFIVDQQAPWRNALSALPEILNAAKAGGLRVTVLLSNRLFRYAIVSNPDSARTPDELDLLAQHAFERAHGDAVSGWDIRLSDSAPGQAALASALDREFVSALKDTVAVSGTRLISIQPYLMAAFNRHQRTLAPRHGVFILVEPERLTLLAWQNAGWHGVLQMHAMSDWRGDVGRALDRLAVTLELDEGYPLYLFAPELAEAGSATEIAEIGKTADTSLEKSNRSIEMLMPAWPPELAIGQDRVFAGAMLALP
;
A
#
# COMPACT_ATOMS: atom_id res chain seq x y z
N LEU A 1 18.48 19.71 14.89
CA LEU A 1 17.07 20.11 14.96
C LEU A 1 16.25 18.87 15.28
N TRP A 2 15.68 18.80 16.47
CA TRP A 2 14.75 17.77 16.91
C TRP A 2 13.56 17.77 15.97
N ARG A 3 13.22 16.61 15.38
CA ARG A 3 12.10 16.54 14.45
C ARG A 3 11.17 15.42 14.91
N ASP A 4 10.34 15.76 15.89
CA ASP A 4 9.22 14.92 16.22
C ASP A 4 8.33 14.76 14.99
N SER A 5 7.82 13.55 14.78
CA SER A 5 6.94 13.25 13.65
C SER A 5 5.75 12.41 14.09
N LEU A 6 4.71 12.51 13.31
CA LEU A 6 3.51 11.71 13.43
C LEU A 6 3.31 10.92 12.13
N VAL A 7 3.10 9.64 12.24
CA VAL A 7 2.68 8.79 11.14
C VAL A 7 1.24 8.39 11.37
N LEU A 8 0.41 8.58 10.35
CA LEU A 8 -0.98 8.16 10.32
C LEU A 8 -1.13 7.08 9.27
N ALA A 9 -1.62 5.90 9.64
CA ALA A 9 -2.07 4.87 8.71
C ALA A 9 -3.60 4.89 8.68
N ILE A 10 -4.18 5.35 7.58
CA ILE A 10 -5.62 5.56 7.42
C ILE A 10 -6.21 4.41 6.60
N TYR A 11 -7.16 3.71 7.20
CA TYR A 11 -7.97 2.66 6.60
C TYR A 11 -9.44 3.10 6.58
N PRO A 12 -10.30 2.44 5.80
CA PRO A 12 -11.73 2.74 5.79
C PRO A 12 -12.44 2.55 7.14
N ASP A 13 -11.90 1.71 8.01
CA ASP A 13 -12.49 1.26 9.28
C ASP A 13 -11.73 1.74 10.52
N ARG A 14 -10.52 2.32 10.34
CA ARG A 14 -9.67 2.77 11.46
C ARG A 14 -8.57 3.74 11.03
N ILE A 15 -8.04 4.46 11.99
CA ILE A 15 -6.76 5.16 11.89
C ILE A 15 -5.85 4.63 12.98
N ALA A 16 -4.70 4.10 12.59
CA ALA A 16 -3.60 3.77 13.49
C ALA A 16 -2.53 4.86 13.39
N TRP A 17 -2.03 5.36 14.52
CA TRP A 17 -1.01 6.40 14.49
C TRP A 17 0.13 6.14 15.46
N LEU A 18 1.32 6.60 15.05
CA LEU A 18 2.54 6.52 15.83
C LEU A 18 3.16 7.92 15.90
N ARG A 19 3.42 8.40 17.12
CA ARG A 19 4.23 9.59 17.34
C ARG A 19 5.65 9.17 17.65
N THR A 20 6.61 9.79 17.00
CA THR A 20 8.03 9.52 17.23
C THR A 20 8.77 10.78 17.63
N ALA A 21 9.79 10.61 18.45
CA ALA A 21 10.74 11.65 18.82
C ALA A 21 12.18 11.10 18.76
N GLY A 22 13.14 11.97 18.49
CA GLY A 22 14.56 11.63 18.51
C GLY A 22 15.33 12.10 17.30
N MET A 23 16.66 12.23 17.44
CA MET A 23 17.54 12.77 16.40
C MET A 23 18.22 11.70 15.54
N ARG A 24 18.69 10.62 16.13
CA ARG A 24 19.46 9.55 15.46
C ARG A 24 18.70 8.24 15.35
N GLN A 25 17.88 7.95 16.35
CA GLN A 25 16.96 6.81 16.36
C GLN A 25 15.59 7.37 16.77
N ALA A 26 14.64 7.30 15.86
CA ALA A 26 13.27 7.64 16.15
C ALA A 26 12.71 6.63 17.14
N ARG A 27 12.23 7.10 18.31
CA ARG A 27 11.55 6.26 19.30
C ARG A 27 10.08 6.56 19.30
N ILE A 28 9.25 5.55 19.40
CA ILE A 28 7.81 5.70 19.54
C ILE A 28 7.51 6.23 20.92
N THR A 29 6.90 7.41 21.01
CA THR A 29 6.58 8.10 22.26
C THR A 29 5.09 8.01 22.62
N ALA A 30 4.25 7.80 21.61
CA ALA A 30 2.82 7.56 21.77
C ALA A 30 2.29 6.79 20.56
N LYS A 31 1.25 6.00 20.77
CA LYS A 31 0.53 5.26 19.76
C LYS A 31 -0.93 5.09 20.15
N ASP A 32 -1.81 5.02 19.21
CA ASP A 32 -3.22 4.70 19.44
C ASP A 32 -3.89 4.25 18.13
N VAL A 33 -5.07 3.62 18.26
CA VAL A 33 -5.92 3.19 17.16
C VAL A 33 -7.34 3.61 17.43
N VAL A 34 -7.91 4.34 16.50
CA VAL A 34 -9.33 4.73 16.54
C VAL A 34 -10.07 4.00 15.44
N SER A 35 -11.07 3.20 15.82
CA SER A 35 -11.90 2.44 14.89
C SER A 35 -13.26 3.09 14.70
N PHE A 36 -13.84 2.93 13.52
CA PHE A 36 -15.15 3.47 13.16
C PHE A 36 -15.83 2.57 12.13
N ILE A 37 -17.14 2.80 11.94
CA ILE A 37 -17.93 2.06 10.94
C ILE A 37 -17.55 2.59 9.55
N VAL A 38 -17.41 1.68 8.57
CA VAL A 38 -17.12 2.05 7.18
C VAL A 38 -18.35 2.69 6.52
N ASP A 39 -18.19 3.87 5.94
CA ASP A 39 -19.20 4.45 5.04
C ASP A 39 -19.10 3.75 3.68
N GLN A 40 -20.17 3.09 3.26
CA GLN A 40 -20.19 2.31 2.02
C GLN A 40 -20.12 3.18 0.75
N GLN A 41 -20.57 4.43 0.82
CA GLN A 41 -20.58 5.36 -0.32
C GLN A 41 -19.26 6.13 -0.44
N ALA A 42 -18.67 6.52 0.69
CA ALA A 42 -17.40 7.20 0.76
C ALA A 42 -16.54 6.59 1.88
N PRO A 43 -15.79 5.51 1.59
CA PRO A 43 -15.05 4.74 2.61
C PRO A 43 -14.07 5.57 3.46
N TRP A 44 -13.69 6.74 2.99
CA TRP A 44 -12.79 7.67 3.67
C TRP A 44 -13.49 8.67 4.61
N ARG A 45 -14.83 8.81 4.54
CA ARG A 45 -15.57 9.90 5.22
C ARG A 45 -15.44 9.85 6.73
N ASN A 46 -15.65 8.69 7.33
CA ASN A 46 -15.58 8.55 8.79
C ASN A 46 -14.14 8.67 9.32
N ALA A 47 -13.16 8.20 8.54
CA ALA A 47 -11.75 8.44 8.85
C ALA A 47 -11.41 9.94 8.88
N LEU A 48 -11.87 10.68 7.87
CA LEU A 48 -11.65 12.13 7.80
C LEU A 48 -12.37 12.87 8.95
N SER A 49 -13.59 12.46 9.29
CA SER A 49 -14.34 13.06 10.40
C SER A 49 -13.68 12.85 11.77
N ALA A 50 -13.02 11.71 11.99
CA ALA A 50 -12.29 11.40 13.22
C ALA A 50 -10.91 12.08 13.30
N LEU A 51 -10.34 12.51 12.17
CA LEU A 51 -8.96 12.98 12.08
C LEU A 51 -8.65 14.19 12.98
N PRO A 52 -9.49 15.24 13.12
CA PRO A 52 -9.22 16.37 14.00
C PRO A 52 -9.01 15.97 15.46
N GLU A 53 -9.84 15.07 15.99
CA GLU A 53 -9.73 14.56 17.36
C GLU A 53 -8.44 13.76 17.54
N ILE A 54 -8.09 12.92 16.55
CA ILE A 54 -6.86 12.13 16.54
C ILE A 54 -5.63 13.05 16.54
N LEU A 55 -5.59 14.07 15.69
CA LEU A 55 -4.49 15.04 15.65
C LEU A 55 -4.34 15.80 16.97
N ASN A 56 -5.46 16.13 17.62
CA ASN A 56 -5.44 16.75 18.96
C ASN A 56 -4.93 15.77 20.02
N ALA A 57 -5.43 14.52 20.06
CA ALA A 57 -5.00 13.49 21.00
C ALA A 57 -3.50 13.16 20.85
N ALA A 58 -3.01 13.09 19.59
CA ALA A 58 -1.60 12.92 19.28
C ALA A 58 -0.73 14.14 19.59
N LYS A 59 -1.32 15.29 19.99
CA LYS A 59 -0.64 16.57 20.17
C LYS A 59 0.21 16.94 18.95
N ALA A 60 -0.44 16.89 17.78
CA ALA A 60 0.23 16.95 16.48
C ALA A 60 0.74 18.34 16.10
N GLY A 61 0.28 19.43 16.78
CA GLY A 61 0.68 20.80 16.45
C GLY A 61 2.20 20.99 16.35
N GLY A 62 2.65 21.55 15.24
CA GLY A 62 4.08 21.75 14.92
C GLY A 62 4.81 20.50 14.44
N LEU A 63 4.19 19.30 14.45
CA LEU A 63 4.82 18.07 13.99
C LEU A 63 4.82 17.97 12.46
N ARG A 64 5.72 17.13 11.97
CA ARG A 64 5.71 16.64 10.58
C ARG A 64 4.82 15.41 10.50
N VAL A 65 3.87 15.42 9.58
CA VAL A 65 2.91 14.32 9.40
C VAL A 65 3.19 13.60 8.10
N THR A 66 3.34 12.28 8.17
CA THR A 66 3.31 11.37 7.03
C THR A 66 2.04 10.54 7.11
N VAL A 67 1.30 10.47 6.00
CA VAL A 67 0.06 9.71 5.90
C VAL A 67 0.28 8.52 4.99
N LEU A 68 0.00 7.31 5.49
CA LEU A 68 -0.17 6.12 4.69
C LEU A 68 -1.66 5.84 4.52
N LEU A 69 -2.05 5.51 3.32
CA LEU A 69 -3.43 5.19 2.99
C LEU A 69 -3.55 3.73 2.55
N SER A 70 -4.50 3.01 3.13
CA SER A 70 -4.85 1.65 2.72
C SER A 70 -5.13 1.55 1.22
N ASN A 71 -4.74 0.44 0.60
CA ASN A 71 -5.03 0.16 -0.80
C ASN A 71 -6.55 -0.02 -1.07
N ARG A 72 -7.37 -0.13 -0.03
CA ARG A 72 -8.83 -0.09 -0.16
C ARG A 72 -9.36 1.26 -0.64
N LEU A 73 -8.57 2.35 -0.46
CA LEU A 73 -8.90 3.70 -0.91
C LEU A 73 -8.37 4.00 -2.32
N PHE A 74 -7.44 3.19 -2.84
CA PHE A 74 -6.80 3.40 -4.13
C PHE A 74 -7.37 2.54 -5.25
N ARG A 75 -7.20 3.04 -6.47
CA ARG A 75 -7.26 2.28 -7.71
C ARG A 75 -5.89 2.35 -8.37
N TYR A 76 -5.46 1.28 -9.01
CA TYR A 76 -4.18 1.20 -9.71
C TYR A 76 -4.37 0.79 -11.15
N ALA A 77 -3.50 1.30 -12.02
CA ALA A 77 -3.40 0.89 -13.41
C ALA A 77 -1.93 0.87 -13.84
N ILE A 78 -1.59 0.01 -14.78
CA ILE A 78 -0.31 0.08 -15.48
C ILE A 78 -0.53 0.92 -16.74
N VAL A 79 0.31 1.94 -16.89
CA VAL A 79 0.25 2.89 -18.00
C VAL A 79 1.52 2.73 -18.82
N SER A 80 1.34 2.39 -20.08
CA SER A 80 2.47 2.36 -21.01
C SER A 80 3.07 3.76 -21.14
N ASN A 81 4.38 3.85 -21.10
CA ASN A 81 5.13 5.07 -21.37
C ASN A 81 5.83 4.90 -22.73
N PRO A 82 5.15 5.18 -23.84
CA PRO A 82 5.73 5.00 -25.16
C PRO A 82 6.88 6.00 -25.37
N ASP A 83 7.87 5.62 -26.17
CA ASP A 83 9.01 6.51 -26.51
C ASP A 83 8.55 7.84 -27.16
N SER A 84 7.34 7.88 -27.69
CA SER A 84 6.72 9.05 -28.28
C SER A 84 6.15 10.03 -27.24
N ALA A 85 5.83 9.60 -26.03
CA ALA A 85 5.39 10.52 -24.96
C ALA A 85 6.60 11.33 -24.47
N ARG A 86 6.55 12.63 -24.70
CA ARG A 86 7.67 13.56 -24.45
C ARG A 86 7.45 14.50 -23.29
N THR A 87 6.22 14.60 -22.81
CA THR A 87 5.86 15.53 -21.74
C THR A 87 5.12 14.83 -20.61
N PRO A 88 5.24 15.32 -19.37
CA PRO A 88 4.43 14.81 -18.25
C PRO A 88 2.92 14.86 -18.52
N ASP A 89 2.45 15.92 -19.22
CA ASP A 89 1.03 16.10 -19.53
C ASP A 89 0.49 14.99 -20.44
N GLU A 90 1.31 14.52 -21.39
CA GLU A 90 0.95 13.38 -22.26
C GLU A 90 0.82 12.08 -21.46
N LEU A 91 1.70 11.87 -20.48
CA LEU A 91 1.62 10.71 -19.59
C LEU A 91 0.40 10.79 -18.66
N ASP A 92 0.07 11.98 -18.16
CA ASP A 92 -1.12 12.20 -17.34
C ASP A 92 -2.40 11.88 -18.13
N LEU A 93 -2.47 12.28 -19.43
CA LEU A 93 -3.57 11.93 -20.32
C LEU A 93 -3.67 10.43 -20.57
N LEU A 94 -2.54 9.74 -20.76
CA LEU A 94 -2.53 8.28 -20.90
C LEU A 94 -3.01 7.59 -19.62
N ALA A 95 -2.63 8.10 -18.45
CA ALA A 95 -3.10 7.57 -17.17
C ALA A 95 -4.61 7.79 -17.00
N GLN A 96 -5.10 8.99 -17.30
CA GLN A 96 -6.52 9.28 -17.27
C GLN A 96 -7.30 8.34 -18.19
N HIS A 97 -6.85 8.12 -19.42
CA HIS A 97 -7.45 7.22 -20.39
C HIS A 97 -7.46 5.76 -19.91
N ALA A 98 -6.38 5.30 -19.26
CA ALA A 98 -6.31 3.95 -18.71
C ALA A 98 -7.40 3.73 -17.64
N PHE A 99 -7.64 4.70 -16.77
CA PHE A 99 -8.69 4.63 -15.76
C PHE A 99 -10.10 4.79 -16.37
N GLU A 100 -10.30 5.69 -17.33
CA GLU A 100 -11.60 5.91 -18.00
C GLU A 100 -12.10 4.63 -18.68
N ARG A 101 -11.22 3.87 -19.30
CA ARG A 101 -11.57 2.58 -19.92
C ARG A 101 -12.12 1.55 -18.90
N ALA A 102 -11.68 1.61 -17.66
CA ALA A 102 -12.07 0.68 -16.61
C ALA A 102 -13.23 1.20 -15.74
N HIS A 103 -13.36 2.52 -15.59
CA HIS A 103 -14.23 3.14 -14.57
C HIS A 103 -15.16 4.24 -15.13
N GLY A 104 -15.05 4.57 -16.42
CA GLY A 104 -15.92 5.57 -17.06
C GLY A 104 -15.79 6.97 -16.43
N ASP A 105 -16.90 7.67 -16.31
CA ASP A 105 -16.98 9.08 -15.89
C ASP A 105 -16.54 9.32 -14.43
N ALA A 106 -16.51 8.27 -13.59
CA ALA A 106 -16.09 8.40 -12.20
C ALA A 106 -14.66 8.95 -12.05
N VAL A 107 -13.82 8.77 -13.07
CA VAL A 107 -12.42 9.23 -13.10
C VAL A 107 -12.30 10.76 -12.99
N SER A 108 -13.30 11.51 -13.42
CA SER A 108 -13.32 12.97 -13.33
C SER A 108 -13.18 13.50 -11.89
N GLY A 109 -13.59 12.71 -10.90
CA GLY A 109 -13.47 13.00 -9.46
C GLY A 109 -12.15 12.57 -8.83
N TRP A 110 -11.19 12.00 -9.57
CA TRP A 110 -9.99 11.42 -8.99
C TRP A 110 -8.74 12.31 -9.13
N ASP A 111 -7.85 12.24 -8.14
CA ASP A 111 -6.46 12.72 -8.20
C ASP A 111 -5.61 11.53 -8.63
N ILE A 112 -5.07 11.59 -9.84
CA ILE A 112 -4.25 10.51 -10.44
C ILE A 112 -2.79 10.91 -10.32
N ARG A 113 -1.95 9.95 -9.92
CA ARG A 113 -0.49 10.11 -9.81
C ARG A 113 0.20 8.95 -10.48
N LEU A 114 1.28 9.26 -11.18
CA LEU A 114 2.15 8.30 -11.85
C LEU A 114 3.44 8.12 -11.06
N SER A 115 3.95 6.89 -11.02
CA SER A 115 5.33 6.64 -10.63
C SER A 115 6.29 7.12 -11.71
N ASP A 116 7.52 7.47 -11.30
CA ASP A 116 8.58 7.70 -12.27
C ASP A 116 8.79 6.46 -13.13
N SER A 117 8.96 6.64 -14.43
CA SER A 117 9.29 5.59 -15.40
C SER A 117 10.16 6.16 -16.51
N ALA A 118 11.11 5.36 -17.01
CA ALA A 118 11.87 5.74 -18.18
C ALA A 118 11.02 5.60 -19.46
N PRO A 119 11.34 6.34 -20.53
CA PRO A 119 10.72 6.13 -21.84
C PRO A 119 10.80 4.65 -22.25
N GLY A 120 9.73 4.13 -22.80
CA GLY A 120 9.60 2.70 -23.14
C GLY A 120 9.28 1.76 -21.97
N GLN A 121 9.28 2.26 -20.73
CA GLN A 121 8.90 1.48 -19.55
C GLN A 121 7.52 1.90 -19.05
N ALA A 122 6.72 0.93 -18.59
CA ALA A 122 5.42 1.23 -18.03
C ALA A 122 5.53 1.89 -16.64
N ALA A 123 4.63 2.84 -16.39
CA ALA A 123 4.44 3.50 -15.10
C ALA A 123 3.30 2.86 -14.31
N LEU A 124 3.39 2.88 -12.99
CA LEU A 124 2.26 2.58 -12.11
C LEU A 124 1.47 3.87 -11.87
N ALA A 125 0.22 3.89 -12.27
CA ALA A 125 -0.72 4.94 -11.93
C ALA A 125 -1.50 4.55 -10.67
N SER A 126 -1.68 5.51 -9.77
CA SER A 126 -2.54 5.40 -8.60
C SER A 126 -3.59 6.51 -8.64
N ALA A 127 -4.83 6.17 -8.36
CA ALA A 127 -5.94 7.12 -8.33
C ALA A 127 -6.64 7.09 -6.97
N LEU A 128 -6.99 8.26 -6.48
CA LEU A 128 -7.62 8.50 -5.19
C LEU A 128 -8.73 9.54 -5.37
N ASP A 129 -9.75 9.49 -4.53
CA ASP A 129 -10.79 10.51 -4.52
C ASP A 129 -10.21 11.90 -4.27
N ARG A 130 -10.47 12.86 -5.16
CA ARG A 130 -9.92 14.22 -5.10
C ARG A 130 -10.48 15.00 -3.91
N GLU A 131 -11.76 14.81 -3.59
CA GLU A 131 -12.39 15.44 -2.43
C GLU A 131 -11.71 14.97 -1.14
N PHE A 132 -11.46 13.67 -1.03
CA PHE A 132 -10.72 13.13 0.12
C PHE A 132 -9.32 13.74 0.25
N VAL A 133 -8.55 13.79 -0.84
CA VAL A 133 -7.19 14.35 -0.82
C VAL A 133 -7.19 15.82 -0.39
N SER A 134 -8.13 16.61 -0.91
CA SER A 134 -8.26 18.02 -0.53
C SER A 134 -8.61 18.17 0.93
N ALA A 135 -9.67 17.51 1.37
CA ALA A 135 -10.15 17.61 2.74
C ALA A 135 -9.12 17.09 3.77
N LEU A 136 -8.37 16.04 3.43
CA LEU A 136 -7.27 15.54 4.24
C LEU A 136 -6.16 16.59 4.41
N LYS A 137 -5.75 17.24 3.33
CA LYS A 137 -4.74 18.32 3.36
C LYS A 137 -5.21 19.49 4.22
N ASP A 138 -6.46 19.92 4.05
CA ASP A 138 -7.06 21.03 4.76
C ASP A 138 -7.16 20.73 6.27
N THR A 139 -7.61 19.53 6.64
CA THR A 139 -7.72 19.08 8.04
C THR A 139 -6.34 19.07 8.72
N VAL A 140 -5.33 18.54 8.03
CA VAL A 140 -3.96 18.52 8.58
C VAL A 140 -3.41 19.94 8.70
N ALA A 141 -3.65 20.82 7.74
CA ALA A 141 -3.19 22.20 7.78
C ALA A 141 -3.81 23.00 8.93
N VAL A 142 -5.13 22.88 9.14
CA VAL A 142 -5.86 23.57 10.23
C VAL A 142 -5.35 23.15 11.61
N SER A 143 -4.85 21.93 11.77
CA SER A 143 -4.27 21.45 13.04
C SER A 143 -2.89 22.06 13.38
N GLY A 144 -2.35 22.93 12.53
CA GLY A 144 -1.02 23.52 12.69
C GLY A 144 0.13 22.51 12.46
N THR A 145 -0.13 21.42 11.77
CA THR A 145 0.87 20.40 11.43
C THR A 145 1.43 20.61 10.03
N ARG A 146 2.57 20.01 9.73
CA ARG A 146 3.16 20.04 8.41
C ARG A 146 3.01 18.68 7.72
N LEU A 147 2.11 18.58 6.75
CA LEU A 147 2.01 17.39 5.91
C LEU A 147 3.27 17.24 5.04
N ILE A 148 3.92 16.11 5.16
CA ILE A 148 5.15 15.78 4.42
C ILE A 148 4.83 14.97 3.17
N SER A 149 4.01 13.93 3.33
CA SER A 149 3.63 13.05 2.22
C SER A 149 2.33 12.31 2.50
N ILE A 150 1.63 11.98 1.43
CA ILE A 150 0.55 10.99 1.40
C ILE A 150 1.05 9.85 0.52
N GLN A 151 1.07 8.64 1.04
CA GLN A 151 1.64 7.47 0.36
C GLN A 151 0.64 6.32 0.32
N PRO A 152 0.52 5.61 -0.81
CA PRO A 152 -0.18 4.33 -0.85
C PRO A 152 0.58 3.29 0.00
N TYR A 153 -0.17 2.47 0.74
CA TYR A 153 0.43 1.40 1.54
C TYR A 153 1.27 0.44 0.65
N LEU A 154 0.78 0.11 -0.55
CA LEU A 154 1.51 -0.71 -1.51
C LEU A 154 2.92 -0.19 -1.77
N MET A 155 3.05 1.10 -2.11
CA MET A 155 4.34 1.68 -2.48
C MET A 155 5.25 1.88 -1.27
N ALA A 156 4.69 2.22 -0.12
CA ALA A 156 5.46 2.30 1.12
C ALA A 156 6.06 0.93 1.49
N ALA A 157 5.27 -0.14 1.40
CA ALA A 157 5.72 -1.50 1.66
C ALA A 157 6.75 -1.97 0.63
N PHE A 158 6.49 -1.78 -0.66
CA PHE A 158 7.41 -2.12 -1.74
C PHE A 158 8.77 -1.42 -1.56
N ASN A 159 8.77 -0.11 -1.36
CA ASN A 159 9.99 0.69 -1.21
C ASN A 159 10.78 0.29 0.05
N ARG A 160 10.10 -0.07 1.13
CA ARG A 160 10.75 -0.53 2.37
C ARG A 160 11.54 -1.83 2.17
N HIS A 161 11.03 -2.70 1.31
CA HIS A 161 11.64 -4.00 1.02
C HIS A 161 12.46 -4.03 -0.27
N GLN A 162 12.59 -2.91 -0.99
CA GLN A 162 13.22 -2.85 -2.32
C GLN A 162 14.60 -3.51 -2.39
N ARG A 163 15.39 -3.46 -1.30
CA ARG A 163 16.72 -4.08 -1.26
C ARG A 163 16.69 -5.61 -1.18
N THR A 164 15.59 -6.18 -0.73
CA THR A 164 15.37 -7.64 -0.65
C THR A 164 14.81 -8.18 -1.95
N LEU A 165 14.08 -7.36 -2.70
CA LEU A 165 13.41 -7.76 -3.92
C LEU A 165 14.41 -7.99 -5.05
N ALA A 166 14.17 -9.01 -5.88
CA ALA A 166 14.96 -9.25 -7.09
C ALA A 166 14.89 -8.03 -8.04
N PRO A 167 16.03 -7.53 -8.56
CA PRO A 167 16.02 -6.25 -9.28
C PRO A 167 15.39 -6.32 -10.68
N ARG A 168 15.33 -7.51 -11.29
CA ARG A 168 14.88 -7.65 -12.69
C ARG A 168 13.42 -7.96 -12.84
N HIS A 169 12.86 -8.84 -12.03
CA HIS A 169 11.47 -9.30 -12.12
C HIS A 169 11.01 -9.89 -10.82
N GLY A 170 9.69 -9.88 -10.58
CA GLY A 170 9.06 -10.47 -9.42
C GLY A 170 7.61 -10.06 -9.27
N VAL A 171 6.97 -10.63 -8.26
CA VAL A 171 5.62 -10.27 -7.84
C VAL A 171 5.65 -9.95 -6.35
N PHE A 172 5.27 -8.74 -5.99
CA PHE A 172 5.06 -8.30 -4.62
C PHE A 172 3.59 -8.47 -4.27
N ILE A 173 3.31 -9.20 -3.20
CA ILE A 173 1.98 -9.56 -2.73
C ILE A 173 1.76 -8.86 -1.40
N LEU A 174 0.87 -7.88 -1.38
CA LEU A 174 0.48 -7.18 -0.15
C LEU A 174 -0.91 -7.61 0.26
N VAL A 175 -1.03 -8.14 1.48
CA VAL A 175 -2.31 -8.51 2.08
C VAL A 175 -2.62 -7.57 3.25
N GLU A 176 -3.71 -6.83 3.10
CA GLU A 176 -4.35 -6.04 4.16
C GLU A 176 -5.67 -6.72 4.55
N PRO A 177 -6.26 -6.42 5.70
CA PRO A 177 -7.63 -6.82 5.98
C PRO A 177 -8.57 -6.42 4.84
N GLU A 178 -9.29 -7.40 4.28
CA GLU A 178 -10.23 -7.26 3.16
C GLU A 178 -9.63 -6.81 1.81
N ARG A 179 -8.31 -6.68 1.67
CA ARG A 179 -7.67 -6.29 0.40
C ARG A 179 -6.40 -7.07 0.13
N LEU A 180 -6.36 -7.65 -1.05
CA LEU A 180 -5.18 -8.27 -1.64
C LEU A 180 -4.74 -7.44 -2.84
N THR A 181 -3.46 -7.08 -2.89
CA THR A 181 -2.88 -6.33 -4.01
C THR A 181 -1.59 -7.00 -4.46
N LEU A 182 -1.52 -7.37 -5.74
CA LEU A 182 -0.34 -7.91 -6.38
C LEU A 182 0.25 -6.87 -7.32
N LEU A 183 1.56 -6.70 -7.27
CA LEU A 183 2.31 -5.80 -8.14
C LEU A 183 3.45 -6.58 -8.79
N ALA A 184 3.41 -6.72 -10.11
CA ALA A 184 4.45 -7.38 -10.89
C ALA A 184 5.36 -6.35 -11.56
N TRP A 185 6.65 -6.65 -11.59
CA TRP A 185 7.64 -5.87 -12.34
C TRP A 185 8.52 -6.77 -13.20
N GLN A 186 8.99 -6.24 -14.31
CA GLN A 186 9.90 -6.92 -15.23
C GLN A 186 10.82 -5.90 -15.91
N ASN A 187 12.12 -6.20 -16.02
CA ASN A 187 13.10 -5.35 -16.69
C ASN A 187 13.11 -3.89 -16.18
N ALA A 188 13.00 -3.73 -14.86
CA ALA A 188 12.95 -2.44 -14.16
C ALA A 188 11.69 -1.59 -14.46
N GLY A 189 10.70 -2.11 -15.18
CA GLY A 189 9.40 -1.49 -15.43
C GLY A 189 8.25 -2.21 -14.70
N TRP A 190 7.17 -1.51 -14.47
CA TRP A 190 5.95 -2.13 -13.94
C TRP A 190 5.29 -2.98 -15.03
N HIS A 191 4.92 -4.21 -14.69
CA HIS A 191 4.38 -5.16 -15.64
C HIS A 191 2.89 -5.41 -15.44
N GLY A 192 2.43 -5.43 -14.21
CA GLY A 192 1.02 -5.64 -13.89
C GLY A 192 0.67 -5.28 -12.47
N VAL A 193 -0.60 -4.96 -12.26
CA VAL A 193 -1.19 -4.76 -10.94
C VAL A 193 -2.55 -5.44 -10.88
N LEU A 194 -2.82 -6.15 -9.79
CA LEU A 194 -4.10 -6.80 -9.53
C LEU A 194 -4.56 -6.47 -8.12
N GLN A 195 -5.81 -6.00 -8.00
CA GLN A 195 -6.45 -5.80 -6.71
C GLN A 195 -7.67 -6.70 -6.59
N MET A 196 -7.82 -7.36 -5.45
CA MET A 196 -8.96 -8.22 -5.12
C MET A 196 -9.43 -7.97 -3.70
N HIS A 197 -10.67 -8.31 -3.42
CA HIS A 197 -11.14 -8.46 -2.04
C HIS A 197 -10.48 -9.68 -1.42
N ALA A 198 -9.92 -9.54 -0.21
CA ALA A 198 -9.38 -10.65 0.56
C ALA A 198 -10.45 -11.12 1.55
N MET A 199 -10.76 -12.42 1.53
CA MET A 199 -11.68 -13.07 2.44
C MET A 199 -10.97 -13.51 3.74
N SER A 200 -11.67 -14.20 4.62
CA SER A 200 -11.07 -14.81 5.81
C SER A 200 -9.97 -15.82 5.47
N ASP A 201 -10.13 -16.55 4.36
CA ASP A 201 -9.08 -17.41 3.78
C ASP A 201 -8.23 -16.62 2.77
N TRP A 202 -7.51 -15.61 3.26
CA TRP A 202 -6.63 -14.80 2.43
C TRP A 202 -5.51 -15.61 1.75
N ARG A 203 -5.11 -16.77 2.31
CA ARG A 203 -4.09 -17.65 1.72
C ARG A 203 -4.58 -18.28 0.41
N GLY A 204 -5.79 -18.81 0.42
CA GLY A 204 -6.44 -19.30 -0.80
C GLY A 204 -6.69 -18.19 -1.82
N ASP A 205 -7.00 -16.97 -1.36
CA ASP A 205 -7.14 -15.79 -2.23
C ASP A 205 -5.81 -15.44 -2.92
N VAL A 206 -4.67 -15.54 -2.23
CA VAL A 206 -3.34 -15.32 -2.84
C VAL A 206 -3.10 -16.30 -3.98
N GLY A 207 -3.40 -17.60 -3.79
CA GLY A 207 -3.28 -18.61 -4.84
C GLY A 207 -4.10 -18.22 -6.08
N ARG A 208 -5.40 -17.95 -5.91
CA ARG A 208 -6.29 -17.55 -7.01
C ARG A 208 -5.82 -16.27 -7.71
N ALA A 209 -5.33 -15.30 -6.95
CA ALA A 209 -4.81 -14.05 -7.49
C ALA A 209 -3.55 -14.26 -8.34
N LEU A 210 -2.65 -15.11 -7.87
CA LEU A 210 -1.42 -15.47 -8.61
C LEU A 210 -1.73 -16.20 -9.91
N ASP A 211 -2.66 -17.15 -9.90
CA ASP A 211 -3.08 -17.85 -11.13
C ASP A 211 -3.67 -16.87 -12.14
N ARG A 212 -4.54 -15.97 -11.69
CA ARG A 212 -5.12 -14.93 -12.54
C ARG A 212 -4.05 -13.99 -13.10
N LEU A 213 -3.12 -13.55 -12.29
CA LEU A 213 -2.04 -12.66 -12.70
C LEU A 213 -1.11 -13.36 -13.69
N ALA A 214 -0.73 -14.61 -13.42
CA ALA A 214 0.15 -15.39 -14.28
C ALA A 214 -0.44 -15.59 -15.69
N VAL A 215 -1.73 -15.89 -15.78
CA VAL A 215 -2.43 -16.01 -17.08
C VAL A 215 -2.52 -14.66 -17.79
N THR A 216 -2.82 -13.58 -17.05
CA THR A 216 -3.01 -12.24 -17.64
C THR A 216 -1.71 -11.64 -18.18
N LEU A 217 -0.58 -11.92 -17.51
CA LEU A 217 0.72 -11.32 -17.82
C LEU A 217 1.69 -12.31 -18.47
N GLU A 218 1.25 -13.54 -18.75
CA GLU A 218 2.08 -14.62 -19.31
C GLU A 218 3.38 -14.81 -18.50
N LEU A 219 3.26 -14.83 -17.15
CA LEU A 219 4.40 -14.95 -16.28
C LEU A 219 5.03 -16.36 -16.37
N ASP A 220 6.36 -16.40 -16.49
CA ASP A 220 7.12 -17.63 -16.44
C ASP A 220 7.02 -18.32 -15.06
N GLU A 221 7.27 -19.63 -15.00
CA GLU A 221 7.25 -20.39 -13.72
C GLU A 221 8.33 -19.96 -12.72
N GLY A 222 9.36 -19.25 -13.15
CA GLY A 222 10.50 -18.83 -12.33
C GLY A 222 10.37 -17.46 -11.66
N TYR A 223 9.22 -16.82 -11.70
CA TYR A 223 9.04 -15.49 -11.07
C TYR A 223 9.16 -15.58 -9.55
N PRO A 224 10.08 -14.82 -8.89
CA PRO A 224 10.15 -14.76 -7.45
C PRO A 224 8.91 -14.07 -6.87
N LEU A 225 8.37 -14.65 -5.79
CA LEU A 225 7.17 -14.20 -5.12
C LEU A 225 7.53 -13.69 -3.72
N TYR A 226 7.09 -12.47 -3.39
CA TYR A 226 7.34 -11.82 -2.10
C TYR A 226 6.02 -11.48 -1.44
N LEU A 227 5.77 -12.06 -0.27
CA LEU A 227 4.53 -11.88 0.48
C LEU A 227 4.74 -10.99 1.68
N PHE A 228 3.96 -9.92 1.78
CA PHE A 228 3.91 -9.02 2.91
C PHE A 228 2.49 -8.96 3.48
N ALA A 229 2.27 -9.60 4.63
CA ALA A 229 0.97 -9.69 5.31
C ALA A 229 1.13 -9.43 6.82
N PRO A 230 1.68 -8.27 7.24
CA PRO A 230 2.15 -8.08 8.60
C PRO A 230 1.04 -8.02 9.66
N GLU A 231 -0.18 -7.69 9.25
CA GLU A 231 -1.33 -7.66 10.17
C GLU A 231 -1.99 -9.03 10.35
N LEU A 232 -1.85 -9.92 9.37
CA LEU A 232 -2.57 -11.20 9.30
C LEU A 232 -1.68 -12.42 9.54
N ALA A 233 -0.39 -12.31 9.26
CA ALA A 233 0.54 -13.43 9.43
C ALA A 233 0.90 -13.63 10.92
N GLU A 234 0.81 -14.84 11.42
CA GLU A 234 1.31 -15.17 12.75
C GLU A 234 2.84 -15.24 12.77
N ALA A 235 3.45 -14.77 13.85
CA ALA A 235 4.89 -14.88 14.02
C ALA A 235 5.26 -16.37 14.17
N GLY A 236 5.93 -16.94 13.17
CA GLY A 236 6.33 -18.35 13.16
C GLY A 236 5.83 -19.16 11.96
N SER A 237 4.98 -18.59 11.11
CA SER A 237 4.30 -19.32 10.02
C SER A 237 5.13 -19.52 8.74
N ALA A 238 6.46 -19.54 8.80
CA ALA A 238 7.28 -19.93 7.64
C ALA A 238 6.89 -21.35 7.12
N THR A 239 6.44 -22.23 8.02
CA THR A 239 5.94 -23.56 7.66
C THR A 239 4.55 -23.51 7.00
N GLU A 240 3.69 -22.56 7.39
CA GLU A 240 2.36 -22.38 6.81
C GLU A 240 2.39 -21.80 5.40
N ILE A 241 3.48 -21.09 5.04
CA ILE A 241 3.64 -20.51 3.69
C ILE A 241 3.91 -21.61 2.66
N ALA A 242 4.60 -22.68 3.05
CA ALA A 242 4.74 -23.87 2.22
C ALA A 242 3.38 -24.54 1.94
N GLU A 243 2.35 -24.24 2.75
CA GLU A 243 0.98 -24.72 2.56
C GLU A 243 0.14 -23.83 1.64
N ILE A 244 0.49 -22.54 1.45
CA ILE A 244 -0.20 -21.68 0.48
C ILE A 244 -0.13 -22.29 -0.93
N GLY A 245 0.98 -22.98 -1.24
CA GLY A 245 1.11 -23.73 -2.48
C GLY A 245 0.39 -25.09 -2.51
N LYS A 246 0.01 -25.65 -1.33
CA LYS A 246 -0.59 -26.99 -1.23
C LYS A 246 -2.11 -27.00 -1.13
N THR A 247 -2.73 -25.92 -0.67
CA THR A 247 -4.19 -25.84 -0.48
C THR A 247 -4.98 -25.40 -1.72
N ALA A 248 -4.30 -24.85 -2.73
CA ALA A 248 -4.92 -24.61 -4.02
C ALA A 248 -4.85 -25.90 -4.84
N ASP A 249 -6.00 -26.50 -5.11
CA ASP A 249 -6.22 -27.63 -6.07
C ASP A 249 -5.96 -27.16 -7.52
N THR A 250 -4.94 -26.33 -7.73
CA THR A 250 -4.66 -25.54 -8.90
C THR A 250 -3.20 -25.73 -9.33
N SER A 251 -2.89 -25.35 -10.54
CA SER A 251 -1.62 -25.45 -11.26
C SER A 251 -0.34 -25.07 -10.45
N LEU A 252 -0.48 -24.42 -9.28
CA LEU A 252 0.61 -24.09 -8.38
C LEU A 252 1.28 -25.34 -7.73
N GLU A 253 0.56 -26.46 -7.57
CA GLU A 253 1.18 -27.71 -7.10
C GLU A 253 2.24 -28.27 -8.07
N LYS A 254 2.18 -27.84 -9.34
CA LYS A 254 3.15 -28.22 -10.38
C LYS A 254 4.31 -27.25 -10.52
N SER A 255 4.19 -26.04 -10.00
CA SER A 255 5.25 -25.04 -10.05
C SER A 255 6.02 -25.01 -8.73
N ASN A 256 7.30 -25.28 -8.79
CA ASN A 256 8.24 -25.23 -7.66
C ASN A 256 8.49 -23.75 -7.20
N ARG A 257 7.41 -22.95 -7.08
CA ARG A 257 7.50 -21.53 -6.72
C ARG A 257 7.64 -21.38 -5.21
N SER A 258 8.76 -20.82 -4.78
CA SER A 258 8.95 -20.44 -3.38
C SER A 258 8.41 -19.02 -3.16
N ILE A 259 7.61 -18.83 -2.12
CA ILE A 259 7.15 -17.52 -1.67
C ILE A 259 8.05 -17.09 -0.52
N GLU A 260 8.72 -15.95 -0.67
CA GLU A 260 9.50 -15.33 0.40
C GLU A 260 8.60 -14.43 1.25
N MET A 261 8.49 -14.73 2.56
CA MET A 261 7.77 -13.89 3.50
C MET A 261 8.61 -12.68 3.91
N LEU A 262 8.07 -11.51 3.68
CA LEU A 262 8.66 -10.26 4.13
C LEU A 262 8.05 -9.84 5.47
N MET A 263 8.90 -9.50 6.42
CA MET A 263 8.46 -9.04 7.73
C MET A 263 8.96 -7.62 7.99
N PRO A 264 8.14 -6.75 8.60
CA PRO A 264 8.61 -5.44 9.00
C PRO A 264 9.62 -5.57 10.14
N ALA A 265 10.60 -4.67 10.17
CA ALA A 265 11.47 -4.52 11.33
C ALA A 265 10.66 -3.88 12.46
N TRP A 266 10.32 -4.65 13.49
CA TRP A 266 9.53 -4.18 14.62
C TRP A 266 10.40 -3.34 15.58
N PRO A 267 10.03 -2.09 15.86
CA PRO A 267 10.66 -1.30 16.91
C PRO A 267 10.48 -1.97 18.28
N PRO A 268 11.43 -1.82 19.22
CA PRO A 268 11.36 -2.45 20.54
C PRO A 268 10.16 -1.95 21.38
N GLU A 269 9.58 -0.81 21.05
CA GLU A 269 8.41 -0.24 21.72
C GLU A 269 7.09 -0.90 21.28
N LEU A 270 7.12 -1.77 20.27
CA LEU A 270 5.95 -2.48 19.76
C LEU A 270 6.06 -3.99 20.04
N ALA A 271 4.99 -4.55 20.57
CA ALA A 271 4.87 -5.99 20.79
C ALA A 271 4.25 -6.67 19.56
N ILE A 272 5.01 -7.55 18.88
CA ILE A 272 4.62 -8.19 17.61
C ILE A 272 3.21 -8.79 17.65
N GLY A 273 2.80 -9.41 18.75
CA GLY A 273 1.48 -10.05 18.88
C GLY A 273 0.32 -9.07 19.00
N GLN A 274 0.52 -7.95 19.70
CA GLN A 274 -0.54 -7.02 20.09
C GLN A 274 -0.62 -5.79 19.17
N ASP A 275 0.51 -5.39 18.60
CA ASP A 275 0.66 -4.11 17.88
C ASP A 275 0.65 -4.25 16.35
N ARG A 276 0.19 -5.38 15.82
CA ARG A 276 0.15 -5.64 14.35
C ARG A 276 -0.61 -4.58 13.57
N VAL A 277 -1.61 -3.99 14.18
CA VAL A 277 -2.41 -2.92 13.59
C VAL A 277 -1.57 -1.67 13.22
N PHE A 278 -0.38 -1.51 13.82
CA PHE A 278 0.54 -0.43 13.50
C PHE A 278 1.51 -0.77 12.35
N ALA A 279 1.42 -1.97 11.77
CA ALA A 279 2.35 -2.41 10.73
C ALA A 279 2.41 -1.45 9.54
N GLY A 280 1.27 -0.91 9.12
CA GLY A 280 1.22 0.13 8.10
C GLY A 280 1.99 1.38 8.52
N ALA A 281 1.70 1.92 9.69
CA ALA A 281 2.36 3.13 10.19
C ALA A 281 3.88 2.97 10.34
N MET A 282 4.36 1.76 10.66
CA MET A 282 5.79 1.46 10.79
C MET A 282 6.57 1.64 9.48
N LEU A 283 5.94 1.44 8.32
CA LEU A 283 6.61 1.59 7.02
C LEU A 283 7.09 3.01 6.73
N ALA A 284 6.45 4.01 7.34
CA ALA A 284 6.82 5.41 7.20
C ALA A 284 7.71 5.92 8.35
N LEU A 285 8.15 5.05 9.25
CA LEU A 285 9.16 5.40 10.23
C LEU A 285 10.51 5.62 9.53
N PRO A 286 11.28 6.64 9.95
CA PRO A 286 12.56 7.00 9.36
C PRO A 286 13.63 5.93 9.53
#